data_abbe5163b639e3bb9c0bcdfee106432e
#
_entry.id   abbe5163b639e3bb9c0bcdfee106432e
#
_cell.length_a   1.000
_cell.length_b   1.000
_cell.length_c   1.000
_cell.angle_alpha   90.00
_cell.angle_beta   90.00
_cell.angle_gamma   90.00
#
_symmetry.space_group_name_H-M   'P 1'
#
loop_
_entity.id
_entity.type
_entity.pdbx_description
1 polymer ?
#
loop_
_entity_poly.entity_id
_entity_poly.type
_entity_poly.pdbx_seq_one_letter_code
_entity_poly.pdbx_strand_id
1 'polypeptide(L)'
;MSDTSSQSHNSDGRETAVGIYPHNMHPGLVPGIPVEDQRNRFGIDKVIFFVTAVLIVSFIAWGVTRPDQVAAASSTAFAWAITNAGWLLNFTMIMAIVVMAYVGFSKLGRIKLGTDDEEPEFSRFSWVAMMFGTGIGVGLFFYGPSEPLSYYITPPPHTVDGNSVEALHQAMAQSHFHWGMSPWAAYALVGAAIAYSSYRRGRVTLISSIFKPLFGSQDTDGPIGKVIDILALIATLFGTAATLGVSAVQIGQGVEIVSGAGPVTNNTLIIIIAVLGIGFVISAVSGVARGIRYLSNINISLTLGFIV
;
A
#
# COMPACT_ATOMS: atom_id res chain seq x y z
N MET A 1 32.05 18.31 -46.74
CA MET A 1 32.81 17.48 -45.87
C MET A 1 31.81 16.74 -45.01
N SER A 2 31.63 15.48 -45.34
CA SER A 2 30.64 14.55 -44.81
C SER A 2 31.12 13.98 -43.50
N ASP A 3 30.34 14.07 -42.46
CA ASP A 3 30.59 13.33 -41.22
C ASP A 3 29.51 12.27 -41.06
N THR A 4 29.91 11.05 -41.34
CA THR A 4 29.12 9.85 -41.27
C THR A 4 29.23 9.30 -39.84
N SER A 5 28.18 9.55 -39.02
CA SER A 5 28.02 8.84 -37.75
C SER A 5 27.64 7.37 -38.02
N SER A 6 28.54 6.49 -37.71
CA SER A 6 28.38 5.02 -37.77
C SER A 6 27.28 4.56 -36.81
N GLN A 7 26.13 4.18 -37.34
CA GLN A 7 25.15 3.37 -36.65
C GLN A 7 25.69 1.93 -36.51
N SER A 8 26.08 1.52 -35.34
CA SER A 8 26.31 0.11 -35.04
C SER A 8 24.97 -0.62 -34.92
N HIS A 9 24.59 -1.31 -35.97
CA HIS A 9 23.46 -2.21 -36.00
C HIS A 9 23.83 -3.48 -35.19
N ASN A 10 23.26 -3.64 -34.02
CA ASN A 10 23.39 -4.84 -33.24
C ASN A 10 22.28 -5.83 -33.66
N SER A 11 22.68 -7.03 -34.08
CA SER A 11 21.91 -8.05 -34.78
C SER A 11 20.76 -8.72 -33.97
N ASP A 12 20.38 -8.16 -32.81
CA ASP A 12 19.41 -8.81 -31.93
C ASP A 12 18.09 -8.02 -31.77
N GLY A 13 17.83 -7.03 -32.62
CA GLY A 13 16.52 -6.36 -32.70
C GLY A 13 15.96 -5.73 -31.40
N ARG A 14 16.74 -5.73 -30.34
CA ARG A 14 16.44 -5.04 -29.10
C ARG A 14 17.27 -3.76 -29.07
N GLU A 15 16.67 -2.66 -29.54
CA GLU A 15 17.18 -1.36 -29.17
C GLU A 15 17.16 -1.28 -27.62
N THR A 16 18.33 -1.41 -27.02
CA THR A 16 18.50 -1.12 -25.62
C THR A 16 18.31 0.39 -25.47
N ALA A 17 17.20 0.80 -24.93
CA ALA A 17 16.82 2.21 -24.68
C ALA A 17 17.85 2.96 -23.80
N VAL A 18 18.92 2.32 -23.39
CA VAL A 18 20.02 2.85 -22.57
C VAL A 18 20.84 3.92 -23.29
N GLY A 19 20.80 3.99 -24.64
CA GLY A 19 21.56 4.97 -25.42
C GLY A 19 20.86 6.30 -25.70
N ILE A 20 19.57 6.44 -25.39
CA ILE A 20 18.75 7.58 -25.82
C ILE A 20 18.57 8.63 -24.72
N TYR A 21 18.78 8.27 -23.46
CA TYR A 21 18.51 9.17 -22.32
C TYR A 21 19.81 9.59 -21.62
N PRO A 22 20.07 10.91 -21.48
CA PRO A 22 21.25 11.37 -20.78
C PRO A 22 21.16 11.03 -19.29
N HIS A 23 22.20 10.35 -18.78
CA HIS A 23 22.52 10.24 -17.36
C HIS A 23 21.43 9.73 -16.42
N ASN A 24 21.07 8.44 -16.48
CA ASN A 24 20.19 7.81 -15.50
C ASN A 24 18.82 8.49 -15.33
N MET A 25 18.39 9.26 -16.31
CA MET A 25 17.06 9.85 -16.31
C MET A 25 16.03 8.78 -16.68
N HIS A 26 15.02 8.64 -15.85
CA HIS A 26 13.91 7.73 -16.15
C HIS A 26 13.14 8.25 -17.37
N PRO A 27 12.71 7.38 -18.31
CA PRO A 27 11.95 7.80 -19.48
C PRO A 27 10.70 8.66 -19.18
N GLY A 28 10.08 8.47 -18.01
CA GLY A 28 8.94 9.27 -17.56
C GLY A 28 9.25 10.72 -17.19
N LEU A 29 10.53 11.07 -17.06
CA LEU A 29 10.96 12.48 -16.90
C LEU A 29 11.24 13.16 -18.24
N VAL A 30 11.13 12.42 -19.34
CA VAL A 30 11.26 12.99 -20.69
C VAL A 30 9.90 13.52 -21.11
N PRO A 31 9.77 14.80 -21.43
CA PRO A 31 8.51 15.38 -21.89
C PRO A 31 7.93 14.58 -23.06
N GLY A 32 6.65 14.23 -22.98
CA GLY A 32 5.93 13.52 -24.03
C GLY A 32 5.99 11.99 -23.99
N ILE A 33 6.65 11.36 -22.99
CA ILE A 33 6.57 9.92 -22.78
C ILE A 33 5.66 9.62 -21.58
N PRO A 34 4.45 9.05 -21.79
CA PRO A 34 3.56 8.66 -20.70
C PRO A 34 4.20 7.63 -19.77
N VAL A 35 3.98 7.76 -18.47
CA VAL A 35 4.47 6.79 -17.44
C VAL A 35 3.96 5.37 -17.73
N GLU A 36 2.81 5.22 -18.37
CA GLU A 36 2.21 3.95 -18.74
C GLU A 36 3.01 3.16 -19.79
N ASP A 37 3.73 3.85 -20.68
CA ASP A 37 4.58 3.20 -21.69
C ASP A 37 5.81 2.51 -21.09
N GLN A 38 6.14 2.82 -19.84
CA GLN A 38 7.29 2.23 -19.14
C GLN A 38 7.02 0.79 -18.70
N ARG A 39 5.76 0.40 -18.46
CA ARG A 39 5.41 -0.98 -18.09
C ARG A 39 5.85 -2.01 -19.11
N ASN A 40 5.91 -1.62 -20.37
CA ASN A 40 6.33 -2.51 -21.47
C ASN A 40 7.85 -2.59 -21.67
N ARG A 41 8.60 -1.67 -21.07
CA ARG A 41 10.06 -1.60 -21.23
C ARG A 41 10.85 -2.31 -20.14
N PHE A 42 10.29 -2.38 -18.91
CA PHE A 42 10.89 -3.10 -17.81
C PHE A 42 10.23 -4.48 -17.69
N GLY A 43 10.97 -5.51 -18.09
CA GLY A 43 10.53 -6.89 -17.92
C GLY A 43 10.30 -7.22 -16.45
N ILE A 44 9.41 -8.17 -16.18
CA ILE A 44 9.21 -8.71 -14.83
C ILE A 44 10.52 -9.36 -14.36
N ASP A 45 11.01 -8.96 -13.17
CA ASP A 45 12.13 -9.67 -12.54
C ASP A 45 11.65 -11.07 -12.13
N LYS A 46 12.15 -12.08 -12.86
CA LYS A 46 11.74 -13.47 -12.67
C LYS A 46 12.07 -13.98 -11.27
N VAL A 47 13.19 -13.54 -10.68
CA VAL A 47 13.60 -13.99 -9.34
C VAL A 47 12.61 -13.47 -8.30
N ILE A 48 12.32 -12.17 -8.32
CA ILE A 48 11.35 -11.57 -7.40
C ILE A 48 9.97 -12.24 -7.57
N PHE A 49 9.52 -12.38 -8.82
CA PHE A 49 8.23 -12.99 -9.12
C PHE A 49 8.12 -14.43 -8.61
N PHE A 50 9.07 -15.31 -9.01
CA PHE A 50 8.98 -16.72 -8.64
C PHE A 50 9.21 -16.97 -7.16
N VAL A 51 10.14 -16.27 -6.51
CA VAL A 51 10.37 -16.42 -5.06
C VAL A 51 9.14 -15.98 -4.29
N THR A 52 8.57 -14.81 -4.61
CA THR A 52 7.35 -14.34 -3.95
C THR A 52 6.17 -15.27 -4.21
N ALA A 53 5.98 -15.72 -5.46
CA ALA A 53 4.90 -16.63 -5.80
C ALA A 53 5.00 -17.97 -5.05
N VAL A 54 6.19 -18.55 -4.98
CA VAL A 54 6.42 -19.81 -4.23
C VAL A 54 6.11 -19.63 -2.75
N LEU A 55 6.58 -18.53 -2.13
CA LEU A 55 6.31 -18.26 -0.71
C LEU A 55 4.82 -18.10 -0.44
N ILE A 56 4.11 -17.32 -1.26
CA ILE A 56 2.67 -17.09 -1.09
C ILE A 56 1.86 -18.36 -1.35
N VAL A 57 2.14 -19.10 -2.43
CA VAL A 57 1.43 -20.35 -2.73
C VAL A 57 1.67 -21.40 -1.64
N SER A 58 2.91 -21.49 -1.13
CA SER A 58 3.22 -22.39 -0.02
C SER A 58 2.47 -22.02 1.25
N PHE A 59 2.38 -20.72 1.55
CA PHE A 59 1.60 -20.24 2.70
C PHE A 59 0.10 -20.53 2.53
N ILE A 60 -0.47 -20.30 1.35
CA ILE A 60 -1.87 -20.63 1.05
C ILE A 60 -2.12 -22.13 1.19
N ALA A 61 -1.25 -22.97 0.61
CA ALA A 61 -1.36 -24.42 0.73
C ALA A 61 -1.30 -24.89 2.20
N TRP A 62 -0.41 -24.29 2.99
CA TRP A 62 -0.34 -24.55 4.43
C TRP A 62 -1.63 -24.10 5.13
N GLY A 63 -2.14 -22.90 4.83
CA GLY A 63 -3.38 -22.39 5.44
C GLY A 63 -4.61 -23.24 5.12
N VAL A 64 -4.71 -23.73 3.89
CA VAL A 64 -5.84 -24.59 3.45
C VAL A 64 -5.74 -25.99 4.08
N THR A 65 -4.53 -26.56 4.16
CA THR A 65 -4.34 -27.94 4.64
C THR A 65 -4.24 -28.04 6.17
N ARG A 66 -3.77 -26.99 6.85
CA ARG A 66 -3.49 -26.97 8.28
C ARG A 66 -3.86 -25.63 8.94
N PRO A 67 -5.14 -25.21 8.89
CA PRO A 67 -5.56 -23.88 9.35
C PRO A 67 -5.21 -23.62 10.81
N ASP A 68 -5.37 -24.62 11.70
CA ASP A 68 -5.07 -24.49 13.13
C ASP A 68 -3.57 -24.24 13.38
N GLN A 69 -2.70 -24.89 12.58
CA GLN A 69 -1.26 -24.69 12.71
C GLN A 69 -0.87 -23.27 12.26
N VAL A 70 -1.47 -22.77 11.18
CA VAL A 70 -1.22 -21.40 10.72
C VAL A 70 -1.72 -20.39 11.74
N ALA A 71 -2.90 -20.60 12.34
CA ALA A 71 -3.42 -19.74 13.39
C ALA A 71 -2.48 -19.68 14.60
N ALA A 72 -2.03 -20.85 15.10
CA ALA A 72 -1.12 -20.94 16.23
C ALA A 72 0.25 -20.30 15.91
N ALA A 73 0.82 -20.57 14.72
CA ALA A 73 2.09 -20.00 14.31
C ALA A 73 2.01 -18.47 14.15
N SER A 74 0.93 -17.97 13.54
CA SER A 74 0.69 -16.55 13.37
C SER A 74 0.52 -15.83 14.71
N SER A 75 -0.23 -16.40 15.64
CA SER A 75 -0.40 -15.88 17.00
C SER A 75 0.94 -15.82 17.76
N THR A 76 1.73 -16.87 17.67
CA THR A 76 3.06 -16.93 18.30
C THR A 76 4.01 -15.89 17.68
N ALA A 77 4.04 -15.79 16.35
CA ALA A 77 4.87 -14.81 15.64
C ALA A 77 4.46 -13.38 15.96
N PHE A 78 3.15 -13.11 16.04
CA PHE A 78 2.62 -11.81 16.42
C PHE A 78 3.01 -11.43 17.86
N ALA A 79 2.81 -12.34 18.82
CA ALA A 79 3.19 -12.13 20.21
C ALA A 79 4.70 -11.86 20.35
N TRP A 80 5.52 -12.62 19.63
CA TRP A 80 6.97 -12.41 19.59
C TRP A 80 7.32 -11.03 19.03
N ALA A 81 6.71 -10.64 17.92
CA ALA A 81 6.95 -9.35 17.27
C ALA A 81 6.60 -8.18 18.19
N ILE A 82 5.44 -8.23 18.86
CA ILE A 82 5.04 -7.17 19.79
C ILE A 82 5.97 -7.11 21.00
N THR A 83 6.33 -8.25 21.56
CA THR A 83 7.20 -8.30 22.75
C THR A 83 8.63 -7.82 22.43
N ASN A 84 9.19 -8.23 21.32
CA ASN A 84 10.60 -7.98 21.02
C ASN A 84 10.84 -6.75 20.12
N ALA A 85 9.91 -6.45 19.21
CA ALA A 85 10.04 -5.37 18.24
C ALA A 85 9.00 -4.25 18.41
N GLY A 86 8.08 -4.34 19.38
CA GLY A 86 7.05 -3.32 19.61
C GLY A 86 7.62 -1.92 19.82
N TRP A 87 8.73 -1.82 20.56
CA TRP A 87 9.43 -0.55 20.77
C TRP A 87 9.93 0.05 19.44
N LEU A 88 10.44 -0.78 18.52
CA LEU A 88 10.94 -0.35 17.22
C LEU A 88 9.80 0.13 16.33
N LEU A 89 8.65 -0.57 16.35
CA LEU A 89 7.45 -0.17 15.62
C LEU A 89 6.97 1.21 16.10
N ASN A 90 6.84 1.40 17.41
CA ASN A 90 6.44 2.70 17.98
C ASN A 90 7.44 3.81 17.65
N PHE A 91 8.74 3.54 17.80
CA PHE A 91 9.80 4.49 17.46
C PHE A 91 9.71 4.88 15.97
N THR A 92 9.50 3.92 15.07
CA THR A 92 9.36 4.18 13.63
C THR A 92 8.16 5.07 13.33
N MET A 93 7.02 4.87 14.00
CA MET A 93 5.83 5.71 13.83
C MET A 93 6.08 7.14 14.32
N ILE A 94 6.71 7.30 15.48
CA ILE A 94 7.08 8.64 16.00
C ILE A 94 8.05 9.33 15.05
N MET A 95 9.06 8.63 14.57
CA MET A 95 10.01 9.17 13.59
C MET A 95 9.34 9.56 12.28
N ALA A 96 8.36 8.79 11.80
CA ALA A 96 7.59 9.15 10.63
C ALA A 96 6.84 10.49 10.83
N ILE A 97 6.22 10.70 11.99
CA ILE A 97 5.56 11.98 12.33
C ILE A 97 6.55 13.13 12.31
N VAL A 98 7.69 12.97 12.99
CA VAL A 98 8.73 14.01 13.08
C VAL A 98 9.29 14.35 11.70
N VAL A 99 9.61 13.33 10.90
CA VAL A 99 10.15 13.53 9.55
C VAL A 99 9.12 14.20 8.65
N MET A 100 7.86 13.77 8.67
CA MET A 100 6.82 14.36 7.84
C MET A 100 6.48 15.78 8.27
N ALA A 101 6.47 16.07 9.56
CA ALA A 101 6.36 17.45 10.06
C ALA A 101 7.53 18.30 9.58
N TYR A 102 8.76 17.81 9.70
CA TYR A 102 9.94 18.51 9.22
C TYR A 102 9.86 18.77 7.71
N VAL A 103 9.51 17.77 6.91
CA VAL A 103 9.36 17.93 5.46
C VAL A 103 8.28 18.96 5.14
N GLY A 104 7.11 18.87 5.78
CA GLY A 104 5.97 19.75 5.52
C GLY A 104 6.22 21.22 5.86
N PHE A 105 6.90 21.49 6.98
CA PHE A 105 7.17 22.86 7.45
C PHE A 105 8.51 23.45 6.95
N SER A 106 9.37 22.65 6.32
CA SER A 106 10.64 23.11 5.78
C SER A 106 10.55 23.50 4.31
N LYS A 107 11.68 23.94 3.75
CA LYS A 107 11.81 24.22 2.32
C LYS A 107 11.60 22.97 1.45
N LEU A 108 11.75 21.76 2.02
CA LEU A 108 11.56 20.49 1.32
C LEU A 108 10.12 20.28 0.89
N GLY A 109 9.14 20.78 1.65
CA GLY A 109 7.72 20.68 1.31
C GLY A 109 7.32 21.46 0.05
N ARG A 110 8.20 22.30 -0.49
CA ARG A 110 7.98 23.04 -1.73
C ARG A 110 8.51 22.31 -2.98
N ILE A 111 9.21 21.19 -2.79
CA ILE A 111 9.76 20.42 -3.92
C ILE A 111 8.60 19.73 -4.63
N LYS A 112 8.45 20.01 -5.93
CA LYS A 112 7.49 19.27 -6.77
C LYS A 112 7.94 17.82 -6.90
N LEU A 113 7.01 16.89 -6.79
CA LEU A 113 7.29 15.46 -6.93
C LEU A 113 7.42 15.03 -8.40
N GLY A 114 6.81 15.78 -9.33
CA GLY A 114 6.98 15.62 -10.77
C GLY A 114 7.98 16.61 -11.38
N THR A 115 7.86 16.90 -12.67
CA THR A 115 8.63 17.95 -13.34
C THR A 115 8.15 19.35 -12.93
N ASP A 116 8.98 20.39 -13.12
CA ASP A 116 8.65 21.73 -12.61
C ASP A 116 7.47 22.38 -13.36
N ASP A 117 7.25 21.99 -14.60
CA ASP A 117 6.21 22.47 -15.53
C ASP A 117 5.01 21.51 -15.60
N GLU A 118 5.02 20.40 -14.87
CA GLU A 118 3.92 19.44 -14.87
C GLU A 118 2.68 19.99 -14.15
N GLU A 119 1.53 19.85 -14.82
CA GLU A 119 0.23 20.19 -14.24
C GLU A 119 -0.41 18.99 -13.57
N PRO A 120 -1.33 19.20 -12.58
CA PRO A 120 -2.04 18.10 -11.92
C PRO A 120 -2.88 17.28 -12.90
N GLU A 121 -2.62 15.96 -12.97
CA GLU A 121 -3.34 15.02 -13.83
C GLU A 121 -4.81 14.83 -13.44
N PHE A 122 -5.12 14.95 -12.13
CA PHE A 122 -6.45 14.69 -11.61
C PHE A 122 -7.13 15.95 -11.09
N SER A 123 -8.46 16.01 -11.21
CA SER A 123 -9.26 17.04 -10.55
C SER A 123 -9.07 16.96 -9.02
N ARG A 124 -9.25 18.08 -8.33
CA ARG A 124 -9.14 18.12 -6.85
C ARG A 124 -10.06 17.11 -6.17
N PHE A 125 -11.29 16.95 -6.67
CA PHE A 125 -12.23 15.96 -6.14
C PHE A 125 -11.71 14.53 -6.29
N SER A 126 -11.26 14.14 -7.50
CA SER A 126 -10.72 12.80 -7.73
C SER A 126 -9.44 12.54 -6.92
N TRP A 127 -8.58 13.56 -6.80
CA TRP A 127 -7.38 13.46 -5.97
C TRP A 127 -7.74 13.21 -4.50
N VAL A 128 -8.63 14.01 -3.92
CA VAL A 128 -9.13 13.81 -2.56
C VAL A 128 -9.80 12.43 -2.41
N ALA A 129 -10.64 12.03 -3.39
CA ALA A 129 -11.31 10.75 -3.38
C ALA A 129 -10.33 9.56 -3.37
N MET A 130 -9.26 9.61 -4.17
CA MET A 130 -8.23 8.57 -4.19
C MET A 130 -7.43 8.53 -2.89
N MET A 131 -7.06 9.68 -2.33
CA MET A 131 -6.37 9.77 -1.04
C MET A 131 -7.25 9.26 0.10
N PHE A 132 -8.53 9.63 0.11
CA PHE A 132 -9.50 9.23 1.12
C PHE A 132 -9.90 7.76 0.98
N GLY A 133 -9.98 7.25 -0.26
CA GLY A 133 -10.37 5.86 -0.55
C GLY A 133 -9.44 4.82 0.07
N THR A 134 -8.19 5.18 0.38
CA THR A 134 -7.24 4.30 1.06
C THR A 134 -7.54 4.14 2.56
N GLY A 135 -8.20 5.11 3.18
CA GLY A 135 -8.54 5.09 4.61
C GLY A 135 -10.01 4.77 4.90
N ILE A 136 -10.88 5.00 3.91
CA ILE A 136 -12.31 4.68 4.02
C ILE A 136 -12.54 3.25 3.54
N GLY A 137 -13.15 2.47 4.35
CA GLY A 137 -13.43 1.06 4.10
C GLY A 137 -13.36 0.35 5.43
N VAL A 138 -12.55 -0.69 5.54
CA VAL A 138 -12.36 -1.42 6.79
C VAL A 138 -11.91 -0.49 7.93
N GLY A 139 -11.03 0.47 7.65
CA GLY A 139 -10.60 1.45 8.65
C GLY A 139 -11.78 2.21 9.28
N LEU A 140 -12.62 2.83 8.48
CA LEU A 140 -13.73 3.63 8.99
C LEU A 140 -14.92 2.76 9.44
N PHE A 141 -15.37 1.83 8.60
CA PHE A 141 -16.62 1.11 8.83
C PHE A 141 -16.50 -0.07 9.79
N PHE A 142 -15.34 -0.67 9.92
CA PHE A 142 -15.10 -1.77 10.86
C PHE A 142 -14.38 -1.28 12.11
N TYR A 143 -13.18 -0.73 11.98
CA TYR A 143 -12.39 -0.33 13.15
C TYR A 143 -12.92 0.93 13.83
N GLY A 144 -13.61 1.83 13.11
CA GLY A 144 -14.22 3.02 13.69
C GLY A 144 -15.13 2.71 14.88
N PRO A 145 -16.11 1.81 14.76
CA PRO A 145 -16.93 1.38 15.89
C PRO A 145 -16.29 0.28 16.76
N SER A 146 -15.56 -0.68 16.18
CA SER A 146 -15.09 -1.85 16.92
C SER A 146 -13.93 -1.55 17.85
N GLU A 147 -13.04 -0.64 17.48
CA GLU A 147 -11.86 -0.34 18.27
C GLU A 147 -12.19 0.43 19.56
N PRO A 148 -12.98 1.52 19.56
CA PRO A 148 -13.43 2.15 20.80
C PRO A 148 -14.17 1.18 21.71
N LEU A 149 -15.02 0.33 21.15
CA LEU A 149 -15.73 -0.68 21.94
C LEU A 149 -14.79 -1.70 22.58
N SER A 150 -13.80 -2.17 21.82
CA SER A 150 -12.79 -3.10 22.33
C SER A 150 -11.99 -2.49 23.48
N TYR A 151 -11.55 -1.24 23.35
CA TYR A 151 -10.82 -0.56 24.42
C TYR A 151 -11.69 -0.12 25.59
N TYR A 152 -12.99 0.05 25.38
CA TYR A 152 -13.93 0.24 26.48
C TYR A 152 -14.06 -1.01 27.35
N ILE A 153 -14.16 -2.19 26.71
CA ILE A 153 -14.27 -3.48 27.40
C ILE A 153 -12.92 -3.92 27.98
N THR A 154 -11.85 -3.78 27.20
CA THR A 154 -10.49 -4.22 27.55
C THR A 154 -9.50 -3.08 27.31
N PRO A 155 -9.37 -2.13 28.25
CA PRO A 155 -8.41 -1.03 28.13
C PRO A 155 -6.96 -1.55 28.05
N PRO A 156 -6.03 -0.72 27.58
CA PRO A 156 -4.62 -1.06 27.59
C PRO A 156 -4.14 -1.40 29.01
N PRO A 157 -3.18 -2.34 29.14
CA PRO A 157 -2.65 -2.75 30.43
C PRO A 157 -2.17 -1.56 31.27
N HIS A 158 -2.42 -1.60 32.58
CA HIS A 158 -1.99 -0.58 33.55
C HIS A 158 -2.60 0.83 33.35
N THR A 159 -3.76 0.92 32.71
CA THR A 159 -4.48 2.19 32.54
C THR A 159 -5.67 2.31 33.50
N VAL A 160 -6.82 1.85 33.08
CA VAL A 160 -8.10 1.95 33.81
C VAL A 160 -8.86 0.62 33.79
N ASP A 161 -9.83 0.45 34.65
CA ASP A 161 -10.71 -0.73 34.63
C ASP A 161 -11.71 -0.67 33.47
N GLY A 162 -11.92 -1.82 32.82
CA GLY A 162 -12.87 -1.92 31.72
C GLY A 162 -14.31 -1.65 32.14
N ASN A 163 -15.16 -1.25 31.21
CA ASN A 163 -16.57 -0.93 31.41
C ASN A 163 -16.81 0.21 32.41
N SER A 164 -15.83 1.07 32.66
CA SER A 164 -15.94 2.25 33.52
C SER A 164 -16.12 3.53 32.66
N VAL A 165 -16.49 4.64 33.30
CA VAL A 165 -16.58 5.94 32.64
C VAL A 165 -15.19 6.39 32.15
N GLU A 166 -14.18 6.13 32.95
CA GLU A 166 -12.77 6.40 32.60
C GLU A 166 -12.33 5.59 31.40
N ALA A 167 -12.78 4.31 31.29
CA ALA A 167 -12.51 3.47 30.13
C ALA A 167 -13.11 4.03 28.83
N LEU A 168 -14.24 4.75 28.89
CA LEU A 168 -14.81 5.40 27.72
C LEU A 168 -13.87 6.47 27.16
N HIS A 169 -13.34 7.34 28.03
CA HIS A 169 -12.38 8.36 27.63
C HIS A 169 -11.07 7.77 27.12
N GLN A 170 -10.57 6.73 27.81
CA GLN A 170 -9.36 6.03 27.40
C GLN A 170 -9.53 5.34 26.04
N ALA A 171 -10.66 4.70 25.79
CA ALA A 171 -10.99 4.04 24.53
C ALA A 171 -10.99 5.04 23.36
N MET A 172 -11.61 6.19 23.52
CA MET A 172 -11.62 7.24 22.51
C MET A 172 -10.23 7.80 22.27
N ALA A 173 -9.45 8.07 23.33
CA ALA A 173 -8.08 8.56 23.21
C ALA A 173 -7.19 7.56 22.48
N GLN A 174 -7.29 6.26 22.79
CA GLN A 174 -6.53 5.18 22.17
C GLN A 174 -6.88 5.04 20.68
N SER A 175 -8.17 5.06 20.33
CA SER A 175 -8.62 5.02 18.95
C SER A 175 -8.13 6.21 18.13
N HIS A 176 -8.17 7.42 18.70
CA HIS A 176 -7.59 8.60 18.04
C HIS A 176 -6.08 8.53 17.90
N PHE A 177 -5.38 7.93 18.86
CA PHE A 177 -3.94 7.70 18.76
C PHE A 177 -3.60 6.74 17.62
N HIS A 178 -4.38 5.65 17.47
CA HIS A 178 -4.15 4.66 16.41
C HIS A 178 -4.48 5.19 15.01
N TRP A 179 -5.60 5.92 14.87
CA TRP A 179 -6.10 6.38 13.57
C TRP A 179 -5.79 7.85 13.27
N GLY A 180 -5.12 8.53 14.19
CA GLY A 180 -4.71 9.92 14.05
C GLY A 180 -3.46 10.09 13.17
N MET A 181 -2.50 10.85 13.66
CA MET A 181 -1.33 11.26 12.87
C MET A 181 -0.37 10.11 12.54
N SER A 182 -0.26 9.10 13.40
CA SER A 182 0.77 8.06 13.32
C SER A 182 0.72 7.26 12.01
N PRO A 183 -0.38 6.56 11.67
CA PRO A 183 -0.44 5.77 10.44
C PRO A 183 -0.36 6.65 9.19
N TRP A 184 -0.97 7.83 9.23
CA TRP A 184 -0.97 8.73 8.08
C TRP A 184 0.41 9.36 7.83
N ALA A 185 1.19 9.61 8.86
CA ALA A 185 2.56 10.05 8.72
C ALA A 185 3.45 8.96 8.10
N ALA A 186 3.32 7.71 8.55
CA ALA A 186 4.01 6.57 7.95
C ALA A 186 3.61 6.36 6.49
N TYR A 187 2.31 6.42 6.20
CA TYR A 187 1.77 6.34 4.84
C TYR A 187 2.31 7.44 3.93
N ALA A 188 2.27 8.70 4.41
CA ALA A 188 2.76 9.86 3.67
C ALA A 188 4.28 9.77 3.44
N LEU A 189 5.05 9.30 4.43
CA LEU A 189 6.51 9.13 4.31
C LEU A 189 6.87 8.16 3.18
N VAL A 190 6.25 6.97 3.18
CA VAL A 190 6.49 5.96 2.14
C VAL A 190 6.02 6.46 0.78
N GLY A 191 4.81 7.03 0.71
CA GLY A 191 4.24 7.58 -0.52
C GLY A 191 5.10 8.70 -1.10
N ALA A 192 5.54 9.65 -0.28
CA ALA A 192 6.42 10.75 -0.72
C ALA A 192 7.79 10.23 -1.18
N ALA A 193 8.36 9.23 -0.48
CA ALA A 193 9.64 8.63 -0.86
C ALA A 193 9.55 7.92 -2.22
N ILE A 194 8.49 7.13 -2.45
CA ILE A 194 8.23 6.49 -3.74
C ILE A 194 8.02 7.54 -4.83
N ALA A 195 7.16 8.52 -4.58
CA ALA A 195 6.85 9.56 -5.55
C ALA A 195 8.09 10.39 -5.92
N TYR A 196 8.87 10.81 -4.93
CA TYR A 196 10.12 11.53 -5.17
C TYR A 196 11.12 10.67 -5.95
N SER A 197 11.29 9.41 -5.56
CA SER A 197 12.21 8.49 -6.24
C SER A 197 11.80 8.25 -7.69
N SER A 198 10.51 8.02 -7.94
CA SER A 198 10.01 7.64 -9.27
C SER A 198 9.77 8.86 -10.17
N TYR A 199 8.99 9.83 -9.70
CA TYR A 199 8.57 10.96 -10.55
C TYR A 199 9.63 12.06 -10.62
N ARG A 200 10.28 12.41 -9.49
CA ARG A 200 11.29 13.48 -9.50
C ARG A 200 12.67 12.99 -9.91
N ARG A 201 13.06 11.78 -9.50
CA ARG A 201 14.38 11.21 -9.80
C ARG A 201 14.39 10.23 -10.96
N GLY A 202 13.23 9.90 -11.51
CA GLY A 202 13.08 9.04 -12.68
C GLY A 202 13.52 7.59 -12.47
N ARG A 203 13.40 7.09 -11.24
CA ARG A 203 13.76 5.71 -10.93
C ARG A 203 12.56 4.79 -11.13
N VAL A 204 12.83 3.48 -11.24
CA VAL A 204 11.77 2.46 -11.28
C VAL A 204 10.93 2.53 -10.00
N THR A 205 9.62 2.36 -10.12
CA THR A 205 8.68 2.40 -8.99
C THR A 205 8.77 1.11 -8.15
N LEU A 206 9.94 0.92 -7.51
CA LEU A 206 10.23 -0.18 -6.61
C LEU A 206 10.63 0.37 -5.24
N ILE A 207 10.33 -0.36 -4.18
CA ILE A 207 10.73 0.04 -2.82
C ILE A 207 12.26 0.09 -2.69
N SER A 208 12.97 -0.85 -3.31
CA SER A 208 14.43 -0.84 -3.34
C SER A 208 15.01 0.45 -3.93
N SER A 209 14.34 1.04 -4.91
CA SER A 209 14.78 2.27 -5.57
C SER A 209 14.86 3.49 -4.64
N ILE A 210 14.09 3.50 -3.55
CA ILE A 210 14.13 4.54 -2.52
C ILE A 210 15.51 4.55 -1.85
N PHE A 211 16.12 3.39 -1.69
CA PHE A 211 17.38 3.18 -0.98
C PHE A 211 18.64 3.41 -1.83
N LYS A 212 18.51 3.70 -3.13
CA LYS A 212 19.66 3.99 -4.01
C LYS A 212 20.63 5.04 -3.46
N PRO A 213 20.18 6.12 -2.80
CA PRO A 213 21.10 7.09 -2.22
C PRO A 213 21.93 6.56 -1.04
N LEU A 214 21.45 5.51 -0.37
CA LEU A 214 22.08 4.90 0.80
C LEU A 214 23.06 3.77 0.43
N PHE A 215 22.63 2.88 -0.45
CA PHE A 215 23.38 1.65 -0.78
C PHE A 215 24.06 1.72 -2.15
N GLY A 216 23.76 2.73 -2.96
CA GLY A 216 24.24 2.81 -4.35
C GLY A 216 23.41 1.96 -5.33
N SER A 217 23.63 2.20 -6.62
CA SER A 217 22.85 1.53 -7.67
C SER A 217 23.20 0.04 -7.79
N GLN A 218 24.45 -0.36 -7.56
CA GLN A 218 24.87 -1.75 -7.69
C GLN A 218 24.18 -2.66 -6.67
N ASP A 219 24.05 -2.21 -5.42
CA ASP A 219 23.45 -3.00 -4.35
C ASP A 219 21.92 -3.02 -4.45
N THR A 220 21.29 -1.89 -4.85
CA THR A 220 19.84 -1.82 -4.98
C THR A 220 19.29 -2.49 -6.25
N ASP A 221 20.08 -2.58 -7.31
CA ASP A 221 19.73 -3.37 -8.51
C ASP A 221 20.19 -4.84 -8.37
N GLY A 222 20.93 -5.17 -7.29
CA GLY A 222 21.46 -6.46 -6.94
C GLY A 222 20.59 -7.29 -5.97
N PRO A 223 21.21 -8.27 -5.27
CA PRO A 223 20.51 -9.17 -4.36
C PRO A 223 19.80 -8.45 -3.19
N ILE A 224 20.42 -7.40 -2.66
CA ILE A 224 19.84 -6.63 -1.52
C ILE A 224 18.52 -5.97 -1.94
N GLY A 225 18.51 -5.33 -3.12
CA GLY A 225 17.28 -4.71 -3.64
C GLY A 225 16.18 -5.75 -3.89
N LYS A 226 16.54 -6.92 -4.42
CA LYS A 226 15.56 -8.02 -4.61
C LYS A 226 14.95 -8.49 -3.30
N VAL A 227 15.74 -8.61 -2.24
CA VAL A 227 15.22 -8.97 -0.90
C VAL A 227 14.25 -7.89 -0.40
N ILE A 228 14.61 -6.62 -0.52
CA ILE A 228 13.74 -5.49 -0.13
C ILE A 228 12.41 -5.56 -0.88
N ASP A 229 12.45 -5.76 -2.20
CA ASP A 229 11.24 -5.80 -3.03
C ASP A 229 10.38 -7.04 -2.76
N ILE A 230 10.99 -8.20 -2.50
CA ILE A 230 10.27 -9.42 -2.08
C ILE A 230 9.55 -9.19 -0.76
N LEU A 231 10.23 -8.62 0.25
CA LEU A 231 9.62 -8.31 1.54
C LEU A 231 8.47 -7.30 1.40
N ALA A 232 8.65 -6.27 0.59
CA ALA A 232 7.61 -5.28 0.30
C ALA A 232 6.39 -5.92 -0.38
N LEU A 233 6.60 -6.81 -1.36
CA LEU A 233 5.52 -7.53 -2.03
C LEU A 233 4.79 -8.46 -1.06
N ILE A 234 5.50 -9.22 -0.23
CA ILE A 234 4.92 -10.09 0.78
C ILE A 234 4.06 -9.26 1.75
N ALA A 235 4.60 -8.18 2.30
CA ALA A 235 3.86 -7.29 3.21
C ALA A 235 2.58 -6.74 2.56
N THR A 236 2.66 -6.30 1.31
CA THR A 236 1.51 -5.78 0.55
C THR A 236 0.46 -6.86 0.30
N LEU A 237 0.88 -8.06 -0.11
CA LEU A 237 -0.04 -9.16 -0.40
C LEU A 237 -0.77 -9.64 0.87
N PHE A 238 -0.04 -9.80 1.99
CA PHE A 238 -0.65 -10.17 3.26
C PHE A 238 -1.59 -9.08 3.79
N GLY A 239 -1.18 -7.81 3.73
CA GLY A 239 -2.03 -6.69 4.14
C GLY A 239 -3.32 -6.60 3.32
N THR A 240 -3.22 -6.73 2.01
CA THR A 240 -4.38 -6.73 1.11
C THR A 240 -5.30 -7.93 1.38
N ALA A 241 -4.73 -9.13 1.54
CA ALA A 241 -5.51 -10.35 1.84
C ALA A 241 -6.24 -10.24 3.18
N ALA A 242 -5.58 -9.73 4.22
CA ALA A 242 -6.19 -9.51 5.53
C ALA A 242 -7.36 -8.52 5.46
N THR A 243 -7.16 -7.39 4.78
CA THR A 243 -8.22 -6.38 4.57
C THR A 243 -9.40 -6.94 3.79
N LEU A 244 -9.14 -7.72 2.74
CA LEU A 244 -10.18 -8.36 1.93
C LEU A 244 -10.98 -9.39 2.76
N GLY A 245 -10.29 -10.17 3.59
CA GLY A 245 -10.93 -11.14 4.50
C GLY A 245 -11.86 -10.47 5.51
N VAL A 246 -11.39 -9.42 6.21
CA VAL A 246 -12.22 -8.64 7.15
C VAL A 246 -13.40 -8.00 6.43
N SER A 247 -13.20 -7.43 5.24
CA SER A 247 -14.28 -6.85 4.42
C SER A 247 -15.33 -7.89 4.05
N ALA A 248 -14.92 -9.10 3.69
CA ALA A 248 -15.85 -10.17 3.32
C ALA A 248 -16.73 -10.60 4.50
N VAL A 249 -16.15 -10.73 5.70
CA VAL A 249 -16.91 -11.04 6.92
C VAL A 249 -17.90 -9.91 7.22
N GLN A 250 -17.46 -8.66 7.15
CA GLN A 250 -18.34 -7.49 7.41
C GLN A 250 -19.49 -7.41 6.41
N ILE A 251 -19.23 -7.59 5.12
CA ILE A 251 -20.27 -7.61 4.08
C ILE A 251 -21.22 -8.79 4.32
N GLY A 252 -20.68 -9.98 4.63
CA GLY A 252 -21.48 -11.16 4.93
C GLY A 252 -22.46 -10.91 6.07
N GLN A 253 -21.99 -10.39 7.19
CA GLN A 253 -22.81 -10.05 8.34
C GLN A 253 -23.86 -8.96 7.99
N GLY A 254 -23.46 -7.96 7.21
CA GLY A 254 -24.39 -6.93 6.73
C GLY A 254 -25.53 -7.52 5.88
N VAL A 255 -25.19 -8.44 4.96
CA VAL A 255 -26.17 -9.16 4.14
C VAL A 255 -27.12 -10.00 5.01
N GLU A 256 -26.59 -10.72 5.99
CA GLU A 256 -27.41 -11.50 6.94
C GLU A 256 -28.41 -10.62 7.68
N ILE A 257 -27.96 -9.52 8.25
CA ILE A 257 -28.83 -8.59 9.01
C ILE A 257 -29.91 -7.97 8.15
N VAL A 258 -29.56 -7.53 6.94
CA VAL A 258 -30.52 -6.80 6.06
C VAL A 258 -31.48 -7.76 5.35
N SER A 259 -31.01 -8.94 4.91
CA SER A 259 -31.84 -9.89 4.16
C SER A 259 -32.61 -10.87 5.04
N GLY A 260 -32.20 -11.08 6.29
CA GLY A 260 -32.74 -12.14 7.14
C GLY A 260 -32.49 -13.57 6.64
N ALA A 261 -31.53 -13.74 5.70
CA ALA A 261 -31.30 -15.02 4.98
C ALA A 261 -30.58 -16.10 5.81
N GLY A 262 -30.45 -15.92 7.13
CA GLY A 262 -29.78 -16.87 8.03
C GLY A 262 -28.25 -16.67 8.07
N PRO A 263 -27.55 -17.49 8.88
CA PRO A 263 -26.14 -17.25 9.18
C PRO A 263 -25.23 -17.35 7.96
N VAL A 264 -24.25 -16.46 7.89
CA VAL A 264 -23.22 -16.44 6.85
C VAL A 264 -22.42 -17.75 6.88
N THR A 265 -22.42 -18.45 5.77
CA THR A 265 -21.64 -19.69 5.59
C THR A 265 -20.29 -19.41 4.94
N ASN A 266 -19.36 -20.37 5.02
CA ASN A 266 -18.09 -20.30 4.30
C ASN A 266 -18.28 -20.11 2.79
N ASN A 267 -19.31 -20.72 2.20
CA ASN A 267 -19.61 -20.56 0.78
C ASN A 267 -20.02 -19.12 0.45
N THR A 268 -20.80 -18.48 1.32
CA THR A 268 -21.18 -17.07 1.17
C THR A 268 -19.93 -16.17 1.20
N LEU A 269 -19.02 -16.41 2.14
CA LEU A 269 -17.75 -15.66 2.24
C LEU A 269 -16.88 -15.86 1.00
N ILE A 270 -16.77 -17.09 0.48
CA ILE A 270 -16.01 -17.38 -0.74
C ILE A 270 -16.59 -16.62 -1.94
N ILE A 271 -17.91 -16.58 -2.07
CA ILE A 271 -18.58 -15.84 -3.18
C ILE A 271 -18.28 -14.34 -3.03
N ILE A 272 -18.40 -13.78 -1.83
CA ILE A 272 -18.12 -12.37 -1.58
C ILE A 272 -16.66 -12.05 -1.93
N ILE A 273 -15.71 -12.88 -1.47
CA ILE A 273 -14.28 -12.70 -1.77
C ILE A 273 -14.02 -12.79 -3.28
N ALA A 274 -14.66 -13.73 -3.97
CA ALA A 274 -14.52 -13.88 -5.42
C ALA A 274 -15.03 -12.64 -6.17
N VAL A 275 -16.19 -12.11 -5.80
CA VAL A 275 -16.76 -10.91 -6.42
C VAL A 275 -15.85 -9.69 -6.15
N LEU A 276 -15.42 -9.49 -4.92
CA LEU A 276 -14.50 -8.41 -4.56
C LEU A 276 -13.16 -8.55 -5.28
N GLY A 277 -12.62 -9.78 -5.34
CA GLY A 277 -11.37 -10.09 -6.03
C GLY A 277 -11.43 -9.79 -7.54
N ILE A 278 -12.54 -10.17 -8.20
CA ILE A 278 -12.76 -9.84 -9.61
C ILE A 278 -12.81 -8.31 -9.80
N GLY A 279 -13.56 -7.60 -8.96
CA GLY A 279 -13.64 -6.15 -8.99
C GLY A 279 -12.26 -5.49 -8.80
N PHE A 280 -11.47 -6.01 -7.86
CA PHE A 280 -10.10 -5.58 -7.62
C PHE A 280 -9.19 -5.79 -8.84
N VAL A 281 -9.24 -6.99 -9.45
CA VAL A 281 -8.43 -7.30 -10.65
C VAL A 281 -8.82 -6.39 -11.82
N ILE A 282 -10.12 -6.19 -12.08
CA ILE A 282 -10.60 -5.29 -13.12
C ILE A 282 -10.09 -3.87 -12.89
N SER A 283 -10.16 -3.38 -11.64
CA SER A 283 -9.67 -2.06 -11.27
C SER A 283 -8.16 -1.94 -11.48
N ALA A 284 -7.40 -2.93 -11.04
CA ALA A 284 -5.94 -2.93 -11.16
C ALA A 284 -5.47 -2.98 -12.63
N VAL A 285 -6.12 -3.80 -13.45
CA VAL A 285 -5.80 -3.91 -14.89
C VAL A 285 -6.19 -2.65 -15.66
N SER A 286 -7.27 -1.96 -15.26
CA SER A 286 -7.70 -0.71 -15.91
C SER A 286 -6.79 0.48 -15.59
N GLY A 287 -5.91 0.35 -14.62
CA GLY A 287 -4.94 1.39 -14.23
C GLY A 287 -5.52 2.50 -13.35
N VAL A 288 -4.62 3.37 -12.87
CA VAL A 288 -4.96 4.44 -11.91
C VAL A 288 -5.92 5.46 -12.51
N ALA A 289 -5.66 5.88 -13.75
CA ALA A 289 -6.43 6.93 -14.42
C ALA A 289 -7.91 6.57 -14.66
N ARG A 290 -8.23 5.29 -14.74
CA ARG A 290 -9.60 4.81 -14.98
C ARG A 290 -10.15 4.04 -13.80
N GLY A 291 -9.61 2.86 -13.49
CA GLY A 291 -10.17 1.95 -12.50
C GLY A 291 -10.16 2.55 -11.09
N ILE A 292 -8.99 2.89 -10.58
CA ILE A 292 -8.84 3.39 -9.21
C ILE A 292 -9.57 4.73 -9.03
N ARG A 293 -9.46 5.65 -9.97
CA ARG A 293 -10.14 6.94 -9.91
C ARG A 293 -11.67 6.81 -9.82
N TYR A 294 -12.27 5.99 -10.70
CA TYR A 294 -13.72 5.82 -10.71
C TYR A 294 -14.23 5.14 -9.45
N LEU A 295 -13.58 4.08 -9.00
CA LEU A 295 -13.95 3.41 -7.74
C LEU A 295 -13.80 4.34 -6.52
N SER A 296 -12.74 5.12 -6.47
CA SER A 296 -12.53 6.10 -5.38
C SER A 296 -13.60 7.20 -5.39
N ASN A 297 -13.97 7.71 -6.56
CA ASN A 297 -15.03 8.71 -6.69
C ASN A 297 -16.41 8.14 -6.24
N ILE A 298 -16.70 6.89 -6.61
CA ILE A 298 -17.93 6.20 -6.15
C ILE A 298 -17.87 6.01 -4.64
N ASN A 299 -16.76 5.53 -4.11
CA ASN A 299 -16.61 5.27 -2.68
C ASN A 299 -16.82 6.54 -1.84
N ILE A 300 -16.17 7.65 -2.18
CA ILE A 300 -16.34 8.91 -1.43
C ILE A 300 -17.78 9.44 -1.56
N SER A 301 -18.40 9.32 -2.74
CA SER A 301 -19.77 9.77 -2.96
C SER A 301 -20.77 8.95 -2.12
N LEU A 302 -20.61 7.64 -2.04
CA LEU A 302 -21.42 6.77 -1.18
C LEU A 302 -21.18 7.11 0.30
N THR A 303 -19.92 7.28 0.71
CA THR A 303 -19.58 7.61 2.10
C THR A 303 -20.23 8.94 2.52
N LEU A 304 -20.15 9.97 1.67
CA LEU A 304 -20.81 11.25 1.96
C LEU A 304 -22.33 11.09 2.02
N GLY A 305 -22.93 10.26 1.17
CA GLY A 305 -24.36 9.96 1.22
C GLY A 305 -24.81 9.19 2.47
N PHE A 306 -23.88 8.47 3.15
CA PHE A 306 -24.20 7.82 4.44
C PHE A 306 -24.06 8.76 5.66
N ILE A 307 -23.30 9.84 5.54
CA ILE A 307 -23.04 10.78 6.63
C ILE A 307 -24.12 11.86 6.71
N VAL A 308 -24.77 12.15 5.59
CA VAL A 308 -25.88 13.14 5.48
C VAL A 308 -27.23 12.49 5.67
#